data_932deac4542b925934b9a7a29ff5e925
#
_entry.id   932deac4542b925934b9a7a29ff5e925
#
_cell.length_a   1.000
_cell.length_b   1.000
_cell.length_c   1.000
_cell.angle_alpha   90.00
_cell.angle_beta   90.00
_cell.angle_gamma   90.00
#
_symmetry.space_group_name_H-M   'P 1'
#
loop_
_entity.id
_entity.type
_entity.pdbx_description
1 polymer ?
#
loop_
_entity_poly.entity_id
_entity_poly.type
_entity_poly.pdbx_seq_one_letter_code
_entity_poly.pdbx_strand_id
1 'polypeptide(L)'
;MSLQLRVCIDVDDLDKGIAFYTRALGLTVGRRLGKNWAELLGAKVPVDLLAEKPGTAPIPVAGSLRDYRRHWTPVHLDWPVAELDAAVGRAQAAGATLEGGIREKKWGRLAILADPFGNGFCLLEFRGRGYDELIGS
;
A
#
# COMPACT_ATOMS: atom_id res chain seq x y z
N MET A 1 27.96 4.83 3.37
CA MET A 1 26.83 3.94 3.04
C MET A 1 25.56 4.76 3.01
N SER A 2 24.79 4.68 1.94
CA SER A 2 23.53 5.42 1.87
C SER A 2 22.44 4.74 2.70
N LEU A 3 21.52 5.55 3.22
CA LEU A 3 20.37 5.07 3.96
C LEU A 3 19.46 4.28 3.02
N GLN A 4 18.99 3.13 3.46
CA GLN A 4 18.08 2.29 2.70
C GLN A 4 16.73 2.20 3.41
N LEU A 5 15.70 2.01 2.61
CA LEU A 5 14.33 1.86 3.10
C LEU A 5 13.75 0.54 2.59
N ARG A 6 13.06 -0.14 3.48
CA ARG A 6 12.15 -1.25 3.13
C ARG A 6 10.81 -0.94 3.77
N VAL A 7 9.73 -1.35 3.11
CA VAL A 7 8.38 -1.22 3.65
C VAL A 7 7.88 -2.62 4.01
N CYS A 8 7.33 -2.80 5.19
CA CYS A 8 6.72 -4.05 5.60
C CYS A 8 5.23 -3.83 5.85
N ILE A 9 4.41 -4.67 5.23
CA ILE A 9 2.96 -4.63 5.35
C ILE A 9 2.49 -5.94 5.95
N ASP A 10 1.75 -5.86 7.06
CA ASP A 10 1.15 -7.04 7.68
C ASP A 10 -0.08 -7.48 6.90
N VAL A 11 -0.20 -8.78 6.71
CA VAL A 11 -1.36 -9.43 6.11
C VAL A 11 -1.75 -10.63 6.98
N ASP A 12 -3.00 -11.07 6.90
CA ASP A 12 -3.43 -12.26 7.65
C ASP A 12 -3.27 -13.55 6.84
N ASP A 13 -3.03 -13.44 5.54
CA ASP A 13 -2.85 -14.57 4.63
C ASP A 13 -1.83 -14.17 3.57
N LEU A 14 -0.70 -14.87 3.51
CA LEU A 14 0.40 -14.49 2.62
C LEU A 14 0.02 -14.62 1.14
N ASP A 15 -0.66 -15.69 0.76
CA ASP A 15 -1.02 -15.90 -0.64
C ASP A 15 -2.02 -14.84 -1.12
N LYS A 16 -2.97 -14.46 -0.28
CA LYS A 16 -3.89 -13.36 -0.57
C LYS A 16 -3.17 -12.03 -0.67
N GLY A 17 -2.20 -11.78 0.20
CA GLY A 17 -1.39 -10.58 0.16
C GLY A 17 -0.58 -10.48 -1.13
N ILE A 18 0.07 -11.56 -1.52
CA ILE A 18 0.82 -11.62 -2.78
C ILE A 18 -0.13 -11.37 -3.96
N ALA A 19 -1.28 -12.05 -3.99
CA ALA A 19 -2.25 -11.90 -5.07
C ALA A 19 -2.73 -10.45 -5.18
N PHE A 20 -3.04 -9.81 -4.06
CA PHE A 20 -3.50 -8.43 -4.08
C PHE A 20 -2.43 -7.47 -4.62
N TYR A 21 -1.24 -7.47 -4.00
CA TYR A 21 -0.22 -6.46 -4.33
C TYR A 21 0.40 -6.67 -5.72
N THR A 22 0.46 -7.91 -6.20
CA THR A 22 0.93 -8.16 -7.57
C THR A 22 -0.12 -7.72 -8.61
N ARG A 23 -1.40 -7.95 -8.36
CA ARG A 23 -2.47 -7.57 -9.30
C ARG A 23 -2.81 -6.09 -9.24
N ALA A 24 -2.87 -5.52 -8.05
CA ALA A 24 -3.25 -4.12 -7.88
C ALA A 24 -2.16 -3.16 -8.34
N LEU A 25 -0.89 -3.46 -8.04
CA LEU A 25 0.22 -2.54 -8.25
C LEU A 25 1.25 -3.03 -9.27
N GLY A 26 1.08 -4.24 -9.80
CA GLY A 26 2.04 -4.79 -10.77
C GLY A 26 3.37 -5.19 -10.16
N LEU A 27 3.44 -5.38 -8.84
CA LEU A 27 4.66 -5.86 -8.19
C LEU A 27 4.91 -7.32 -8.52
N THR A 28 6.16 -7.76 -8.38
CA THR A 28 6.55 -9.15 -8.64
C THR A 28 7.15 -9.76 -7.39
N VAL A 29 7.00 -11.07 -7.22
CA VAL A 29 7.56 -11.78 -6.07
C VAL A 29 9.07 -11.91 -6.24
N GLY A 30 9.81 -11.47 -5.23
CA GLY A 30 11.24 -11.70 -5.10
C GLY A 30 11.51 -12.94 -4.23
N ARG A 31 12.16 -12.73 -3.09
CA ARG A 31 12.46 -13.83 -2.17
C ARG A 31 11.26 -14.20 -1.31
N ARG A 32 11.17 -15.47 -0.94
CA ARG A 32 10.24 -15.95 0.08
C ARG A 32 11.05 -16.62 1.19
N LEU A 33 10.80 -16.24 2.43
CA LEU A 33 11.47 -16.81 3.59
C LEU A 33 10.42 -17.48 4.49
N GLY A 34 10.53 -18.79 4.64
CA GLY A 34 9.55 -19.55 5.39
C GLY A 34 8.16 -19.50 4.76
N LYS A 35 7.13 -19.62 5.61
CA LYS A 35 5.74 -19.68 5.17
C LYS A 35 5.00 -18.36 5.31
N ASN A 36 5.61 -17.38 5.99
CA ASN A 36 4.90 -16.18 6.41
C ASN A 36 5.52 -14.88 5.89
N TRP A 37 6.53 -14.95 5.04
CA TRP A 37 7.20 -13.74 4.55
C TRP A 37 7.44 -13.83 3.05
N ALA A 38 7.20 -12.73 2.34
CA ALA A 38 7.51 -12.58 0.93
C ALA A 38 7.99 -11.16 0.63
N GLU A 39 8.98 -11.06 -0.25
CA GLU A 39 9.48 -9.80 -0.76
C GLU A 39 8.82 -9.51 -2.11
N LEU A 40 8.30 -8.30 -2.28
CA LEU A 40 7.74 -7.84 -3.55
C LEU A 40 8.66 -6.77 -4.13
N LEU A 41 8.93 -6.88 -5.42
CA LEU A 41 9.83 -6.02 -6.17
C LEU A 41 9.06 -5.29 -7.27
N GLY A 42 9.66 -4.22 -7.80
CA GLY A 42 9.06 -3.43 -8.87
C GLY A 42 8.87 -1.96 -8.51
N ALA A 43 8.83 -1.64 -7.22
CA ALA A 43 8.94 -0.26 -6.74
C ALA A 43 10.41 0.08 -6.51
N LYS A 44 10.72 1.36 -6.24
CA LYS A 44 12.09 1.78 -5.95
C LYS A 44 12.64 1.21 -4.64
N VAL A 45 11.76 0.80 -3.74
CA VAL A 45 12.12 0.12 -2.50
C VAL A 45 11.38 -1.21 -2.44
N PRO A 46 11.97 -2.23 -1.80
CA PRO A 46 11.27 -3.50 -1.61
C PRO A 46 10.06 -3.32 -0.69
N VAL A 47 9.00 -4.06 -1.00
CA VAL A 47 7.82 -4.14 -0.14
C VAL A 47 7.74 -5.56 0.38
N ASP A 48 7.87 -5.73 1.69
CA ASP A 48 7.78 -7.03 2.32
C ASP A 48 6.36 -7.26 2.81
N LEU A 49 5.86 -8.46 2.64
CA LEU A 49 4.62 -8.91 3.25
C LEU A 49 4.95 -9.85 4.39
N LEU A 50 4.40 -9.60 5.56
CA LEU A 50 4.53 -10.46 6.72
C LEU A 50 3.15 -10.97 7.10
N ALA A 51 2.96 -12.29 7.03
CA ALA A 51 1.69 -12.92 7.41
C ALA A 51 1.73 -13.31 8.88
N GLU A 52 0.83 -12.71 9.65
CA GLU A 52 0.67 -13.00 11.07
C GLU A 52 -0.83 -13.01 11.39
N LYS A 53 -1.21 -13.88 12.32
CA LYS A 53 -2.62 -14.03 12.68
C LYS A 53 -3.17 -12.81 13.41
N PRO A 54 -4.48 -12.52 13.26
CA PRO A 54 -5.15 -11.52 14.10
C PRO A 54 -4.95 -11.83 15.57
N GLY A 55 -4.85 -10.80 16.40
CA GLY A 55 -4.69 -10.94 17.84
C GLY A 55 -3.27 -11.19 18.29
N THR A 56 -2.29 -11.29 17.39
CA THR A 56 -0.89 -11.43 17.78
C THR A 56 -0.25 -10.08 18.07
N ALA A 57 0.74 -10.07 18.97
CA ALA A 57 1.43 -8.85 19.34
C ALA A 57 2.54 -8.55 18.33
N PRO A 58 2.59 -7.32 17.77
CA PRO A 58 3.66 -6.95 16.83
C PRO A 58 5.02 -6.83 17.50
N ILE A 59 5.05 -6.49 18.78
CA ILE A 59 6.25 -6.45 19.62
C ILE A 59 5.91 -7.00 21.01
N PRO A 60 6.91 -7.49 21.78
CA PRO A 60 6.62 -8.16 23.06
C PRO A 60 5.90 -7.29 24.10
N VAL A 61 6.07 -5.97 24.03
CA VAL A 61 5.49 -5.03 25.01
C VAL A 61 4.37 -4.19 24.40
N ALA A 62 3.86 -4.56 23.23
CA ALA A 62 2.84 -3.76 22.54
C ALA A 62 1.52 -3.76 23.31
N GLY A 63 0.93 -2.58 23.45
CA GLY A 63 -0.45 -2.45 23.94
C GLY A 63 -1.49 -2.77 22.87
N SER A 64 -1.11 -2.72 21.59
CA SER A 64 -2.00 -2.99 20.46
C SER A 64 -1.69 -4.35 19.86
N LEU A 65 -2.73 -5.08 19.49
CA LEU A 65 -2.63 -6.37 18.82
C LEU A 65 -2.99 -6.21 17.34
N ARG A 66 -2.51 -7.14 16.51
CA ARG A 66 -2.84 -7.14 15.08
C ARG A 66 -4.33 -7.31 14.88
N ASP A 67 -4.89 -6.46 14.04
CA ASP A 67 -6.30 -6.44 13.70
C ASP A 67 -6.40 -6.05 12.22
N TYR A 68 -7.02 -6.89 11.40
CA TYR A 68 -7.11 -6.71 9.97
C TYR A 68 -8.44 -6.09 9.51
N ARG A 69 -9.22 -5.57 10.46
CA ARG A 69 -10.34 -4.69 10.13
C ARG A 69 -9.78 -3.35 9.68
N ARG A 70 -10.56 -2.58 8.93
CA ARG A 70 -10.12 -1.26 8.50
C ARG A 70 -9.68 -0.43 9.70
N HIS A 71 -8.45 0.07 9.64
CA HIS A 71 -7.87 0.87 10.71
C HIS A 71 -7.16 2.08 10.12
N TRP A 72 -7.01 3.11 10.93
CA TRP A 72 -6.25 4.29 10.56
C TRP A 72 -4.86 4.22 11.18
N THR A 73 -3.88 4.60 10.41
CA THR A 73 -2.50 4.74 10.90
C THR A 73 -1.96 6.11 10.51
N PRO A 74 -1.08 6.71 11.33
CA PRO A 74 -0.51 8.01 10.99
C PRO A 74 0.47 7.96 9.80
N VAL A 75 0.95 6.77 9.45
CA VAL A 75 1.82 6.56 8.28
C VAL A 75 1.05 5.75 7.26
N HIS A 76 1.02 6.21 6.03
CA HIS A 76 0.42 5.49 4.91
C HIS A 76 1.33 5.60 3.69
N LEU A 77 1.09 4.75 2.70
CA LEU A 77 1.87 4.75 1.47
C LEU A 77 1.10 5.47 0.37
N ASP A 78 1.79 6.31 -0.36
CA ASP A 78 1.29 6.93 -1.58
C ASP A 78 1.99 6.29 -2.77
N TRP A 79 1.20 5.88 -3.76
CA TRP A 79 1.69 5.27 -4.99
C TRP A 79 1.38 6.18 -6.17
N PRO A 80 2.33 6.98 -6.64
CA PRO A 80 2.11 7.74 -7.88
C PRO A 80 1.98 6.79 -9.07
N VAL A 81 0.96 7.02 -9.88
CA VAL A 81 0.66 6.21 -11.06
C VAL A 81 0.42 7.11 -12.26
N ALA A 82 0.61 6.58 -13.46
CA ALA A 82 0.41 7.35 -14.68
C ALA A 82 -1.07 7.60 -15.00
N GLU A 83 -1.91 6.59 -14.76
CA GLU A 83 -3.33 6.60 -15.12
C GLU A 83 -4.17 6.21 -13.91
N LEU A 84 -4.70 7.19 -13.19
CA LEU A 84 -5.36 6.94 -11.91
C LEU A 84 -6.62 6.09 -12.06
N ASP A 85 -7.48 6.39 -13.04
CA ASP A 85 -8.72 5.63 -13.21
C ASP A 85 -8.44 4.15 -13.45
N ALA A 86 -7.49 3.84 -14.31
CA ALA A 86 -7.09 2.46 -14.60
C ALA A 86 -6.48 1.79 -13.37
N ALA A 87 -5.64 2.51 -12.62
CA ALA A 87 -5.01 1.98 -11.41
C ALA A 87 -6.04 1.69 -10.32
N VAL A 88 -7.01 2.57 -10.12
CA VAL A 88 -8.13 2.34 -9.18
C VAL A 88 -8.92 1.11 -9.60
N GLY A 89 -9.24 0.99 -10.89
CA GLY A 89 -9.95 -0.18 -11.42
C GLY A 89 -9.22 -1.49 -11.16
N ARG A 90 -7.90 -1.51 -11.39
CA ARG A 90 -7.08 -2.70 -11.10
C ARG A 90 -7.06 -3.03 -9.61
N ALA A 91 -6.92 -2.02 -8.77
CA ALA A 91 -6.90 -2.22 -7.31
C ALA A 91 -8.24 -2.77 -6.83
N GLN A 92 -9.35 -2.21 -7.29
CA GLN A 92 -10.69 -2.71 -6.93
C GLN A 92 -10.90 -4.14 -7.42
N ALA A 93 -10.49 -4.46 -8.64
CA ALA A 93 -10.60 -5.82 -9.18
C ALA A 93 -9.75 -6.82 -8.37
N ALA A 94 -8.65 -6.37 -7.78
CA ALA A 94 -7.80 -7.19 -6.91
C ALA A 94 -8.31 -7.31 -5.47
N GLY A 95 -9.30 -6.51 -5.07
CA GLY A 95 -9.91 -6.59 -3.75
C GLY A 95 -9.84 -5.33 -2.90
N ALA A 96 -9.33 -4.22 -3.42
CA ALA A 96 -9.30 -2.96 -2.69
C ALA A 96 -10.70 -2.34 -2.61
N THR A 97 -10.92 -1.56 -1.56
CA THR A 97 -12.11 -0.72 -1.41
C THR A 97 -11.71 0.73 -1.64
N LEU A 98 -12.39 1.40 -2.57
CA LEU A 98 -12.22 2.84 -2.77
C LEU A 98 -13.02 3.56 -1.68
N GLU A 99 -12.36 4.41 -0.93
CA GLU A 99 -12.98 5.19 0.16
C GLU A 99 -13.26 6.60 -0.34
N GLY A 100 -14.52 6.90 -0.57
CA GLY A 100 -14.95 8.12 -1.23
C GLY A 100 -14.67 8.06 -2.73
N GLY A 101 -14.81 9.16 -3.42
CA GLY A 101 -14.52 9.26 -4.83
C GLY A 101 -13.10 9.71 -5.10
N ILE A 102 -12.72 9.71 -6.37
CA ILE A 102 -11.48 10.34 -6.81
C ILE A 102 -11.59 11.85 -6.59
N ARG A 103 -10.57 12.43 -5.99
CA ARG A 103 -10.56 13.86 -5.60
C ARG A 103 -9.63 14.64 -6.50
N GLU A 104 -10.13 15.75 -7.01
CA GLU A 104 -9.31 16.70 -7.76
C GLU A 104 -8.49 17.55 -6.79
N LYS A 105 -7.21 17.72 -7.12
CA LYS A 105 -6.27 18.54 -6.38
C LYS A 105 -5.56 19.48 -7.34
N LYS A 106 -4.99 20.56 -6.81
CA LYS A 106 -4.21 21.49 -7.64
C LYS A 106 -3.03 20.81 -8.32
N TRP A 107 -2.45 19.78 -7.68
CA TRP A 107 -1.28 19.04 -8.17
C TRP A 107 -1.63 17.81 -9.01
N GLY A 108 -2.91 17.44 -9.08
CA GLY A 108 -3.33 16.23 -9.78
C GLY A 108 -4.59 15.64 -9.17
N ARG A 109 -4.63 14.32 -9.05
CA ARG A 109 -5.78 13.62 -8.49
C ARG A 109 -5.36 12.61 -7.45
N LEU A 110 -6.26 12.32 -6.51
CA LEU A 110 -6.02 11.44 -5.37
C LEU A 110 -7.17 10.45 -5.21
N ALA A 111 -6.83 9.19 -4.99
CA ALA A 111 -7.76 8.16 -4.55
C ALA A 111 -7.26 7.57 -3.23
N ILE A 112 -8.15 7.45 -2.25
CA ILE A 112 -7.87 6.78 -0.98
C ILE A 112 -8.53 5.42 -1.03
N LEU A 113 -7.76 4.37 -0.77
CA LEU A 113 -8.24 3.00 -0.81
C LEU A 113 -7.82 2.25 0.46
N ALA A 114 -8.49 1.12 0.70
CA ALA A 114 -8.06 0.16 1.69
C ALA A 114 -7.73 -1.16 0.98
N ASP A 115 -6.64 -1.80 1.42
CA ASP A 115 -6.34 -3.15 0.95
C ASP A 115 -7.25 -4.17 1.65
N PRO A 116 -7.24 -5.46 1.26
CA PRO A 116 -8.09 -6.47 1.91
C PRO A 116 -7.75 -6.75 3.38
N PHE A 117 -6.67 -6.18 3.89
CA PHE A 117 -6.14 -6.44 5.23
C PHE A 117 -6.31 -5.24 6.17
N GLY A 118 -7.15 -4.29 5.78
CA GLY A 118 -7.46 -3.12 6.60
C GLY A 118 -6.47 -1.96 6.49
N ASN A 119 -5.43 -2.09 5.67
CA ASN A 119 -4.42 -1.05 5.52
C ASN A 119 -4.88 -0.01 4.49
N GLY A 120 -4.84 1.28 4.89
CA GLY A 120 -5.13 2.37 3.98
C GLY A 120 -3.93 2.75 3.14
N PHE A 121 -4.16 3.11 1.89
CA PHE A 121 -3.14 3.62 0.99
C PHE A 121 -3.75 4.59 -0.01
N CYS A 122 -2.92 5.37 -0.67
CA CYS A 122 -3.37 6.30 -1.69
C CYS A 122 -2.76 5.97 -3.04
N LEU A 123 -3.53 6.20 -4.09
CA LEU A 123 -3.03 6.28 -5.47
C LEU A 123 -3.07 7.74 -5.89
N LEU A 124 -1.98 8.23 -6.46
CA LEU A 124 -1.84 9.62 -6.89
C LEU A 124 -1.57 9.67 -8.39
N GLU A 125 -2.13 10.68 -9.04
CA GLU A 125 -1.77 11.00 -10.42
C GLU A 125 -1.34 12.46 -10.45
N PHE A 126 -0.06 12.72 -10.68
CA PHE A 126 0.45 14.08 -10.79
C PHE A 126 0.06 14.68 -12.14
N ARG A 127 -0.29 15.95 -12.14
CA ARG A 127 -0.60 16.73 -13.33
C ARG A 127 0.13 18.06 -13.29
N GLY A 128 0.40 18.61 -14.47
CA GLY A 128 1.15 19.86 -14.58
C GLY A 128 2.53 19.69 -13.97
N ARG A 129 2.86 20.54 -12.98
CA ARG A 129 4.14 20.47 -12.27
C ARG A 129 4.06 19.62 -11.00
N GLY A 130 2.97 18.84 -10.80
CA GLY A 130 2.78 18.03 -9.61
C GLY A 130 2.74 18.88 -8.35
N TYR A 131 3.44 18.45 -7.31
CA TYR A 131 3.48 19.20 -6.05
C TYR A 131 4.07 20.59 -6.17
N ASP A 132 4.85 20.88 -7.22
CA ASP A 132 5.39 22.22 -7.44
C ASP A 132 4.28 23.24 -7.73
N GLU A 133 3.08 22.78 -8.12
CA GLU A 133 1.92 23.66 -8.24
C GLU A 133 1.51 24.30 -6.91
N LEU A 134 1.96 23.75 -5.79
CA LEU A 134 1.65 24.25 -4.46
C LEU A 134 2.68 25.27 -3.96
N ILE A 135 3.76 25.48 -4.72
CA ILE A 135 4.88 26.33 -4.33
C ILE A 135 4.84 27.64 -5.09
N GLY A 136 5.00 28.74 -4.37
CA GLY A 136 5.49 30.00 -4.93
C GLY A 136 4.62 30.68 -5.98
N SER A 137 3.35 30.69 -5.83
CA SER A 137 2.51 31.53 -6.69
C SER A 137 1.96 32.71 -5.90
#